data_42121ef00a1fd554e0abc861a85571c5
#
_entry.id   42121ef00a1fd554e0abc861a85571c5
#
_cell.length_a   1.000
_cell.length_b   1.000
_cell.length_c   1.000
_cell.angle_alpha   90.00
_cell.angle_beta   90.00
_cell.angle_gamma   90.00
#
_symmetry.space_group_name_H-M   'P 1'
#
loop_
_entity.id
_entity.type
_entity.pdbx_description
1 polymer ?
#
loop_
_entity_poly.entity_id
_entity_poly.type
_entity_poly.pdbx_seq_one_letter_code
_entity_poly.pdbx_strand_id
1 'polypeptide(L)'
;MGAASGAVGGLVSALVFGGDPAEAAARGAVYGGAVGATAGAMSGSKVDTKIEQQREARADKIRAEIGDDAFKGLSALVTCDHADSLQFAAASKQSANPNFAVAGYWLEVLSYADQGKNDKTSELLPAVVEKDWDVSSESSARANLLQLQDKLMVIREEYKLPKRCE
;
A
#
# COMPACT_ATOMS: atom_id res chain seq x y z
N MET A 1 9.44 -16.43 -21.51
CA MET A 1 9.28 -16.93 -20.14
C MET A 1 9.04 -15.70 -19.27
N GLY A 2 7.78 -15.38 -19.05
CA GLY A 2 7.38 -14.23 -18.20
C GLY A 2 7.44 -14.65 -16.75
N ALA A 3 8.24 -13.97 -15.95
CA ALA A 3 8.23 -14.13 -14.52
C ALA A 3 6.86 -13.64 -14.01
N ALA A 4 6.05 -14.57 -13.52
CA ALA A 4 4.92 -14.24 -12.68
C ALA A 4 5.52 -13.82 -11.33
N SER A 5 5.85 -12.54 -11.21
CA SER A 5 6.11 -11.95 -9.89
C SER A 5 4.78 -11.94 -9.16
N GLY A 6 4.65 -12.76 -8.14
CA GLY A 6 3.45 -12.89 -7.34
C GLY A 6 3.05 -11.58 -6.65
N ALA A 7 1.87 -11.57 -6.07
CA ALA A 7 1.28 -10.36 -5.50
C ALA A 7 2.06 -9.78 -4.30
N VAL A 8 2.89 -10.59 -3.61
CA VAL A 8 3.93 -10.06 -2.69
C VAL A 8 4.88 -9.17 -3.46
N GLY A 9 5.31 -9.60 -4.66
CA GLY A 9 6.08 -8.75 -5.56
C GLY A 9 5.37 -7.43 -5.83
N GLY A 10 4.06 -7.40 -6.06
CA GLY A 10 3.28 -6.19 -6.31
C GLY A 10 3.27 -5.23 -5.12
N LEU A 11 2.83 -5.68 -3.94
CA LEU A 11 2.77 -4.83 -2.75
C LEU A 11 4.17 -4.51 -2.22
N VAL A 12 5.07 -5.49 -2.21
CA VAL A 12 6.47 -5.28 -1.85
C VAL A 12 7.16 -4.42 -2.92
N SER A 13 6.92 -4.63 -4.22
CA SER A 13 7.43 -3.75 -5.27
C SER A 13 6.88 -2.35 -5.15
N ALA A 14 5.60 -2.17 -4.82
CA ALA A 14 5.00 -0.87 -4.57
C ALA A 14 5.70 -0.15 -3.42
N LEU A 15 5.96 -0.87 -2.33
CA LEU A 15 6.63 -0.33 -1.15
C LEU A 15 8.17 -0.31 -1.25
N VAL A 16 8.80 -1.19 -2.04
CA VAL A 16 10.27 -1.29 -2.13
C VAL A 16 10.84 -0.55 -3.32
N PHE A 17 10.18 -0.60 -4.47
CA PHE A 17 10.68 -0.04 -5.74
C PHE A 17 9.80 1.08 -6.30
N GLY A 18 8.59 1.22 -5.77
CA GLY A 18 7.69 2.26 -6.16
C GLY A 18 8.18 3.57 -5.61
N GLY A 19 8.87 4.41 -6.26
CA GLY A 19 9.04 5.78 -5.78
C GLY A 19 7.71 6.30 -5.25
N ASP A 20 7.78 7.09 -4.30
CA ASP A 20 6.81 8.01 -3.73
C ASP A 20 5.36 7.53 -3.49
N PRO A 21 5.13 6.59 -2.53
CA PRO A 21 3.77 6.18 -2.16
C PRO A 21 2.93 7.28 -1.52
N ALA A 22 3.55 8.31 -0.93
CA ALA A 22 2.79 9.37 -0.31
C ALA A 22 2.29 10.39 -1.32
N GLU A 23 2.91 10.51 -2.48
CA GLU A 23 2.29 11.23 -3.57
C GLU A 23 1.12 10.45 -4.14
N ALA A 24 1.23 9.12 -4.15
CA ALA A 24 0.09 8.24 -4.39
C ALA A 24 -1.00 8.42 -3.32
N ALA A 25 -0.62 8.55 -2.04
CA ALA A 25 -1.53 8.83 -0.93
C ALA A 25 -2.16 10.23 -1.02
N ALA A 26 -1.36 11.26 -1.32
CA ALA A 26 -1.88 12.62 -1.49
C ALA A 26 -2.88 12.72 -2.65
N ARG A 27 -2.73 11.90 -3.70
CA ARG A 27 -3.66 11.83 -4.83
C ARG A 27 -4.88 10.95 -4.55
N GLY A 28 -4.72 9.90 -3.76
CA GLY A 28 -5.85 9.10 -3.25
C GLY A 28 -6.80 9.96 -2.41
N ALA A 29 -6.29 10.89 -1.62
CA ALA A 29 -7.08 11.88 -0.87
C ALA A 29 -7.83 12.88 -1.78
N VAL A 30 -7.32 13.16 -2.98
CA VAL A 30 -8.00 14.02 -3.96
C VAL A 30 -9.16 13.29 -4.66
N TYR A 31 -9.07 11.97 -4.82
CA TYR A 31 -10.14 11.17 -5.43
C TYR A 31 -11.16 10.62 -4.44
N GLY A 32 -10.84 10.62 -3.16
CA GLY A 32 -11.70 10.17 -2.06
C GLY A 32 -12.24 11.32 -1.22
N GLY A 33 -12.91 12.29 -1.81
CA GLY A 33 -13.67 13.39 -1.22
C GLY A 33 -13.43 13.76 0.23
N ALA A 34 -12.94 14.96 0.45
CA ALA A 34 -13.12 15.80 1.65
C ALA A 34 -12.34 15.42 2.92
N VAL A 35 -11.05 15.70 2.94
CA VAL A 35 -10.43 16.25 4.15
C VAL A 35 -9.43 17.36 3.75
N GLY A 36 -9.79 18.59 4.06
CA GLY A 36 -8.93 19.70 4.38
C GLY A 36 -7.88 20.13 3.36
N ALA A 37 -8.25 21.04 2.45
CA ALA A 37 -7.34 21.92 1.76
C ALA A 37 -6.47 22.69 2.74
N THR A 38 -5.15 22.49 2.71
CA THR A 38 -4.15 23.55 2.92
C THR A 38 -2.79 23.04 2.42
N ALA A 39 -2.52 23.16 1.14
CA ALA A 39 -1.15 23.24 0.67
C ALA A 39 -1.12 24.35 -0.38
N GLY A 40 -0.51 25.44 0.02
CA GLY A 40 -0.39 26.66 -0.73
C GLY A 40 0.29 26.47 -2.09
N ALA A 41 -0.22 27.20 -3.05
CA ALA A 41 0.40 27.47 -4.32
C ALA A 41 1.85 27.92 -4.15
N MET A 42 2.78 27.23 -4.81
CA MET A 42 4.04 27.81 -5.21
C MET A 42 4.34 27.46 -6.65
N SER A 43 4.42 28.49 -7.43
CA SER A 43 4.84 28.54 -8.81
C SER A 43 6.25 27.95 -8.97
N GLY A 44 6.46 27.08 -9.94
CA GLY A 44 7.82 26.73 -10.29
C GLY A 44 7.91 25.78 -11.46
N SER A 45 8.41 26.20 -12.50
CA SER A 45 9.25 25.69 -13.57
C SER A 45 9.01 24.26 -14.16
N LYS A 46 9.35 24.12 -15.40
CA LYS A 46 9.29 22.92 -16.27
C LYS A 46 9.98 21.64 -15.73
N VAL A 47 10.72 21.74 -14.61
CA VAL A 47 11.31 20.60 -13.90
C VAL A 47 10.23 19.82 -13.12
N ASP A 48 9.26 20.53 -12.56
CA ASP A 48 8.17 19.93 -11.78
C ASP A 48 7.25 19.07 -12.64
N THR A 49 7.00 19.47 -13.89
CA THR A 49 6.15 18.68 -14.82
C THR A 49 6.75 17.31 -15.17
N LYS A 50 8.06 17.20 -15.27
CA LYS A 50 8.74 15.92 -15.59
C LYS A 50 8.73 14.97 -14.39
N ILE A 51 8.94 15.51 -13.21
CA ILE A 51 8.85 14.76 -11.94
C ILE A 51 7.41 14.29 -11.76
N GLU A 52 6.44 15.14 -11.99
CA GLU A 52 5.02 14.85 -11.87
C GLU A 52 4.56 13.73 -12.83
N GLN A 53 4.97 13.78 -14.10
CA GLN A 53 4.71 12.72 -15.08
C GLN A 53 5.35 11.38 -14.70
N GLN A 54 6.57 11.40 -14.15
CA GLN A 54 7.22 10.18 -13.67
C GLN A 54 6.51 9.57 -12.46
N ARG A 55 5.95 10.40 -11.60
CA ARG A 55 5.20 10.00 -10.42
C ARG A 55 3.85 9.40 -10.81
N GLU A 56 3.14 10.02 -11.76
CA GLU A 56 1.90 9.46 -12.30
C GLU A 56 2.13 8.08 -12.93
N ALA A 57 3.14 7.97 -13.79
CA ALA A 57 3.46 6.71 -14.43
C ALA A 57 3.83 5.59 -13.42
N ARG A 58 4.45 5.94 -12.30
CA ARG A 58 4.71 4.98 -11.21
C ARG A 58 3.44 4.58 -10.46
N ALA A 59 2.61 5.55 -10.11
CA ALA A 59 1.33 5.29 -9.46
C ALA A 59 0.44 4.39 -10.32
N ASP A 60 0.39 4.64 -11.61
CA ASP A 60 -0.36 3.80 -12.56
C ASP A 60 0.21 2.39 -12.67
N LYS A 61 1.54 2.25 -12.63
CA LYS A 61 2.18 0.94 -12.61
C LYS A 61 1.83 0.15 -11.35
N ILE A 62 1.93 0.77 -10.18
CA ILE A 62 1.55 0.14 -8.91
C ILE A 62 0.08 -0.26 -8.93
N ARG A 63 -0.78 0.65 -9.37
CA ARG A 63 -2.23 0.41 -9.48
C ARG A 63 -2.52 -0.76 -10.43
N ALA A 64 -1.78 -0.88 -11.53
CA ALA A 64 -1.91 -2.01 -12.45
C ALA A 64 -1.46 -3.34 -11.84
N GLU A 65 -0.50 -3.33 -10.91
CA GLU A 65 0.03 -4.52 -10.24
C GLU A 65 -0.86 -5.01 -9.09
N ILE A 66 -1.35 -4.10 -8.24
CA ILE A 66 -2.09 -4.46 -7.02
C ILE A 66 -3.60 -4.18 -7.08
N GLY A 67 -4.06 -3.49 -8.12
CA GLY A 67 -5.45 -3.07 -8.28
C GLY A 67 -5.75 -1.73 -7.60
N ASP A 68 -6.82 -1.10 -8.05
CA ASP A 68 -7.22 0.25 -7.61
C ASP A 68 -7.63 0.28 -6.12
N ASP A 69 -8.34 -0.75 -5.66
CA ASP A 69 -8.78 -0.82 -4.25
C ASP A 69 -7.60 -1.01 -3.30
N ALA A 70 -6.68 -1.95 -3.58
CA ALA A 70 -5.49 -2.12 -2.74
C ALA A 70 -4.61 -0.86 -2.76
N PHE A 71 -4.51 -0.16 -3.88
CA PHE A 71 -3.78 1.09 -3.99
C PHE A 71 -4.41 2.20 -3.13
N LYS A 72 -5.73 2.38 -3.15
CA LYS A 72 -6.44 3.33 -2.28
C LYS A 72 -6.27 2.98 -0.80
N GLY A 73 -6.40 1.70 -0.48
CA GLY A 73 -6.23 1.23 0.89
C GLY A 73 -4.80 1.42 1.42
N LEU A 74 -3.78 1.22 0.58
CA LEU A 74 -2.39 1.52 0.94
C LEU A 74 -2.20 3.02 1.18
N SER A 75 -2.82 3.85 0.36
CA SER A 75 -2.80 5.31 0.52
C SER A 75 -3.44 5.75 1.85
N ALA A 76 -4.59 5.18 2.20
CA ALA A 76 -5.25 5.41 3.48
C ALA A 76 -4.37 4.95 4.66
N LEU A 77 -3.72 3.78 4.53
CA LEU A 77 -2.81 3.26 5.56
C LEU A 77 -1.61 4.18 5.81
N VAL A 78 -1.02 4.75 4.78
CA VAL A 78 0.09 5.71 4.91
C VAL A 78 -0.31 6.91 5.75
N THR A 79 -1.54 7.39 5.60
CA THR A 79 -2.10 8.52 6.36
C THR A 79 -2.76 8.13 7.68
N CYS A 80 -2.57 6.90 8.15
CA CYS A 80 -3.16 6.36 9.38
C CYS A 80 -4.69 6.21 9.36
N ASP A 81 -5.32 6.22 8.20
CA ASP A 81 -6.73 5.91 8.06
C ASP A 81 -6.93 4.39 7.95
N HIS A 82 -6.89 3.72 9.09
CA HIS A 82 -7.04 2.27 9.16
C HIS A 82 -8.45 1.80 8.79
N ALA A 83 -9.47 2.63 9.01
CA ALA A 83 -10.85 2.28 8.69
C ALA A 83 -11.03 2.16 7.17
N ASP A 84 -10.62 3.19 6.44
CA ASP A 84 -10.66 3.18 4.97
C ASP A 84 -9.71 2.11 4.41
N SER A 85 -8.51 1.96 4.98
CA SER A 85 -7.58 0.91 4.56
C SER A 85 -8.19 -0.48 4.64
N LEU A 86 -8.87 -0.82 5.75
CA LEU A 86 -9.55 -2.11 5.92
C LEU A 86 -10.75 -2.26 4.98
N GLN A 87 -11.50 -1.20 4.72
CA GLN A 87 -12.60 -1.21 3.77
C GLN A 87 -12.09 -1.53 2.35
N PHE A 88 -11.05 -0.87 1.90
CA PHE A 88 -10.44 -1.13 0.60
C PHE A 88 -9.76 -2.51 0.53
N ALA A 89 -9.15 -2.97 1.62
CA ALA A 89 -8.63 -4.33 1.70
C ALA A 89 -9.74 -5.36 1.48
N ALA A 90 -10.90 -5.17 2.10
CA ALA A 90 -12.05 -6.04 1.94
C ALA A 90 -12.58 -6.03 0.49
N ALA A 91 -12.64 -4.87 -0.16
CA ALA A 91 -13.01 -4.73 -1.56
C ALA A 91 -12.00 -5.44 -2.48
N SER A 92 -10.70 -5.20 -2.26
CA SER A 92 -9.63 -5.82 -3.05
C SER A 92 -9.65 -7.36 -2.96
N LYS A 93 -9.93 -7.93 -1.79
CA LYS A 93 -10.07 -9.40 -1.60
C LYS A 93 -11.19 -10.01 -2.43
N GLN A 94 -12.19 -9.24 -2.86
CA GLN A 94 -13.29 -9.68 -3.73
C GLN A 94 -12.94 -9.59 -5.22
N SER A 95 -11.77 -9.13 -5.58
CA SER A 95 -11.35 -9.00 -6.97
C SER A 95 -11.31 -10.36 -7.69
N ALA A 96 -11.78 -10.39 -8.92
CA ALA A 96 -11.63 -11.54 -9.80
C ALA A 96 -10.16 -11.76 -10.24
N ASN A 97 -9.32 -10.73 -10.13
CA ASN A 97 -7.88 -10.86 -10.36
C ASN A 97 -7.20 -11.40 -9.09
N PRO A 98 -6.60 -12.60 -9.14
CA PRO A 98 -6.00 -13.22 -7.96
C PRO A 98 -4.89 -12.37 -7.34
N ASN A 99 -4.10 -11.64 -8.14
CA ASN A 99 -3.03 -10.78 -7.62
C ASN A 99 -3.61 -9.61 -6.82
N PHE A 100 -4.72 -9.03 -7.28
CA PHE A 100 -5.39 -7.96 -6.54
C PHE A 100 -6.04 -8.47 -5.25
N ALA A 101 -6.62 -9.67 -5.30
CA ALA A 101 -7.16 -10.30 -4.10
C ALA A 101 -6.07 -10.54 -3.05
N VAL A 102 -4.91 -11.06 -3.45
CA VAL A 102 -3.77 -11.28 -2.54
C VAL A 102 -3.26 -9.95 -1.97
N ALA A 103 -3.19 -8.89 -2.77
CA ALA A 103 -2.84 -7.55 -2.28
C ALA A 103 -3.81 -7.09 -1.18
N GLY A 104 -5.09 -7.39 -1.30
CA GLY A 104 -6.10 -7.13 -0.27
C GLY A 104 -5.85 -7.88 1.04
N TYR A 105 -5.46 -9.17 0.98
CA TYR A 105 -5.08 -9.94 2.18
C TYR A 105 -3.86 -9.33 2.88
N TRP A 106 -2.83 -8.96 2.14
CA TRP A 106 -1.65 -8.30 2.70
C TRP A 106 -1.96 -6.93 3.31
N LEU A 107 -2.80 -6.14 2.64
CA LEU A 107 -3.22 -4.83 3.14
C LEU A 107 -3.98 -4.95 4.46
N GLU A 108 -4.87 -5.93 4.60
CA GLU A 108 -5.60 -6.19 5.84
C GLU A 108 -4.64 -6.56 6.98
N VAL A 109 -3.73 -7.50 6.75
CA VAL A 109 -2.71 -7.91 7.75
C VAL A 109 -1.84 -6.73 8.15
N LEU A 110 -1.36 -5.95 7.18
CA LEU A 110 -0.51 -4.77 7.42
C LEU A 110 -1.28 -3.70 8.21
N SER A 111 -2.56 -3.48 7.91
CA SER A 111 -3.40 -2.51 8.62
C SER A 111 -3.60 -2.89 10.10
N TYR A 112 -3.80 -4.17 10.41
CA TYR A 112 -3.89 -4.62 11.80
C TYR A 112 -2.54 -4.58 12.52
N ALA A 113 -1.45 -4.94 11.82
CA ALA A 113 -0.11 -4.87 12.36
C ALA A 113 0.31 -3.43 12.70
N ASP A 114 -0.04 -2.47 11.85
CA ASP A 114 0.23 -1.04 12.06
C ASP A 114 -0.55 -0.47 13.26
N GLN A 115 -1.74 -1.03 13.55
CA GLN A 115 -2.53 -0.72 14.76
C GLN A 115 -2.00 -1.43 16.02
N GLY A 116 -0.96 -2.26 15.93
CA GLY A 116 -0.46 -3.07 17.04
C GLY A 116 -1.39 -4.24 17.44
N LYS A 117 -2.37 -4.59 16.61
CA LYS A 117 -3.33 -5.68 16.87
C LYS A 117 -2.73 -7.05 16.51
N ASN A 118 -1.71 -7.46 17.27
CA ASN A 118 -0.90 -8.64 16.99
C ASN A 118 -1.70 -9.95 16.92
N ASP A 119 -2.75 -10.11 17.73
CA ASP A 119 -3.60 -11.29 17.72
C ASP A 119 -4.33 -11.42 16.39
N LYS A 120 -4.96 -10.31 15.93
CA LYS A 120 -5.63 -10.26 14.62
C LYS A 120 -4.64 -10.48 13.47
N THR A 121 -3.48 -9.87 13.55
CA THR A 121 -2.41 -10.07 12.56
C THR A 121 -2.03 -11.55 12.46
N SER A 122 -1.85 -12.23 13.59
CA SER A 122 -1.49 -13.65 13.62
C SER A 122 -2.61 -14.56 13.10
N GLU A 123 -3.87 -14.23 13.40
CA GLU A 123 -5.06 -14.96 12.92
C GLU A 123 -5.18 -14.92 11.37
N LEU A 124 -4.73 -13.84 10.74
CA LEU A 124 -4.87 -13.63 9.30
C LEU A 124 -3.72 -14.19 8.46
N LEU A 125 -2.55 -14.45 9.06
CA LEU A 125 -1.38 -14.95 8.33
C LEU A 125 -1.62 -16.27 7.59
N PRO A 126 -2.35 -17.27 8.14
CA PRO A 126 -2.65 -18.50 7.41
C PRO A 126 -3.40 -18.26 6.09
N ALA A 127 -4.31 -17.28 6.06
CA ALA A 127 -5.01 -16.91 4.83
C ALA A 127 -4.07 -16.30 3.78
N VAL A 128 -3.09 -15.52 4.21
CA VAL A 128 -2.04 -15.00 3.31
C VAL A 128 -1.24 -16.16 2.71
N VAL A 129 -0.80 -17.12 3.53
CA VAL A 129 -0.04 -18.30 3.06
C VAL A 129 -0.85 -19.14 2.08
N GLU A 130 -2.16 -19.26 2.30
CA GLU A 130 -3.05 -19.99 1.39
C GLU A 130 -3.21 -19.30 0.03
N LYS A 131 -3.31 -17.97 0.04
CA LYS A 131 -3.64 -17.18 -1.16
C LYS A 131 -2.42 -16.72 -1.94
N ASP A 132 -1.29 -16.59 -1.29
CA ASP A 132 -0.05 -16.08 -1.88
C ASP A 132 0.96 -17.22 -2.08
N TRP A 133 1.07 -17.68 -3.29
CA TRP A 133 1.97 -18.77 -3.69
C TRP A 133 3.46 -18.49 -3.55
N ASP A 134 3.85 -17.21 -3.40
CA ASP A 134 5.24 -16.83 -3.13
C ASP A 134 5.59 -16.94 -1.64
N VAL A 135 4.60 -17.23 -0.79
CA VAL A 135 4.74 -17.37 0.65
C VAL A 135 4.54 -18.83 1.05
N SER A 136 5.62 -19.50 1.40
CA SER A 136 5.60 -20.95 1.67
C SER A 136 5.19 -21.31 3.11
N SER A 137 5.16 -20.34 4.04
CA SER A 137 4.90 -20.60 5.47
C SER A 137 4.51 -19.32 6.21
N GLU A 138 3.90 -19.47 7.38
CA GLU A 138 3.63 -18.33 8.27
C GLU A 138 4.92 -17.62 8.73
N SER A 139 6.01 -18.33 8.86
CA SER A 139 7.31 -17.74 9.20
C SER A 139 7.79 -16.79 8.09
N SER A 140 7.67 -17.20 6.82
CA SER A 140 7.99 -16.32 5.68
C SER A 140 7.01 -15.17 5.57
N ALA A 141 5.71 -15.40 5.84
CA ALA A 141 4.71 -14.33 5.87
C ALA A 141 5.05 -13.27 6.95
N ARG A 142 5.46 -13.70 8.14
CA ARG A 142 5.89 -12.77 9.21
C ARG A 142 7.12 -11.98 8.83
N ALA A 143 8.09 -12.62 8.19
CA ALA A 143 9.31 -11.92 7.72
C ALA A 143 8.96 -10.85 6.68
N ASN A 144 8.08 -11.17 5.73
CA ASN A 144 7.60 -10.21 4.73
C ASN A 144 6.81 -9.07 5.38
N LEU A 145 5.96 -9.38 6.37
CA LEU A 145 5.19 -8.36 7.09
C LEU A 145 6.10 -7.36 7.81
N LEU A 146 7.17 -7.80 8.45
CA LEU A 146 8.13 -6.90 9.09
C LEU A 146 8.79 -5.97 8.06
N GLN A 147 9.16 -6.49 6.90
CA GLN A 147 9.69 -5.66 5.81
C GLN A 147 8.68 -4.62 5.32
N LEU A 148 7.40 -5.00 5.21
CA LEU A 148 6.32 -4.09 4.81
C LEU A 148 6.12 -2.98 5.86
N GLN A 149 6.16 -3.32 7.16
CA GLN A 149 6.07 -2.34 8.25
C GLN A 149 7.25 -1.36 8.23
N ASP A 150 8.48 -1.87 8.05
CA ASP A 150 9.67 -1.01 7.95
C ASP A 150 9.56 -0.04 6.77
N LYS A 151 9.10 -0.51 5.62
CA LYS A 151 8.89 0.34 4.45
C LYS A 151 7.80 1.38 4.67
N LEU A 152 6.69 1.01 5.31
CA LEU A 152 5.63 1.93 5.65
C LEU A 152 6.14 3.07 6.55
N MET A 153 7.00 2.75 7.54
CA MET A 153 7.63 3.76 8.39
C MET A 153 8.56 4.70 7.62
N VAL A 154 9.36 4.16 6.68
CA VAL A 154 10.24 4.97 5.81
C VAL A 154 9.42 5.94 4.96
N ILE A 155 8.35 5.45 4.36
CA ILE A 155 7.43 6.28 3.58
C ILE A 155 6.87 7.42 4.42
N ARG A 156 6.33 7.11 5.59
CA ARG A 156 5.79 8.14 6.48
C ARG A 156 6.83 9.18 6.88
N GLU A 157 8.07 8.76 7.12
CA GLU A 157 9.17 9.66 7.46
C GLU A 157 9.51 10.62 6.31
N GLU A 158 9.57 10.13 5.08
CA GLU A 158 9.82 10.96 3.89
C GLU A 158 8.76 12.06 3.72
N TYR A 159 7.53 11.77 4.13
CA TYR A 159 6.40 12.71 4.05
C TYR A 159 6.13 13.49 5.32
N LYS A 160 7.01 13.39 6.31
CA LYS A 160 6.86 14.07 7.59
C LYS A 160 5.55 13.69 8.31
N LEU A 161 5.07 12.48 8.06
CA LEU A 161 3.95 11.88 8.75
C LEU A 161 4.42 11.16 10.02
N PRO A 162 3.55 10.91 11.00
CA PRO A 162 3.89 10.09 12.17
C PRO A 162 4.37 8.70 11.73
N LYS A 163 5.53 8.25 12.23
CA LYS A 163 6.06 6.90 11.90
C LYS A 163 5.11 5.79 12.34
N ARG A 164 4.39 6.02 13.43
CA ARG A 164 3.34 5.13 13.96
C ARG A 164 2.06 5.92 14.13
N CYS A 165 0.97 5.26 13.87
CA CYS A 165 -0.35 5.82 14.11
C CYS A 165 -0.70 5.65 15.60
N GLU A 166 -1.26 6.70 16.21
CA GLU A 166 -1.77 6.67 17.57
C GLU A 166 -3.20 6.11 17.62
#